data_9a15c1653d113977134b72cbcce03478
#
_entry.id   9a15c1653d113977134b72cbcce03478
#
_cell.length_a   1.000
_cell.length_b   1.000
_cell.length_c   1.000
_cell.angle_alpha   90.00
_cell.angle_beta   90.00
_cell.angle_gamma   90.00
#
_symmetry.space_group_name_H-M   'P 1'
#
loop_
_entity.id
_entity.type
_entity.pdbx_description
1 polymer ?
#
loop_
_entity_poly.entity_id
_entity_poly.type
_entity_poly.pdbx_seq_one_letter_code
_entity_poly.pdbx_strand_id
1 'polypeptide(L)'
;KNIETFVDLFCGGCNVGINVTAKKIIFNDNLTYLIELYRKFDSLNIEEILNHIDNRINQFNLSLTNKDGYLELRKLYNSEKNPLDLFVLVAYSFNHQIRFNNSHEFNNPFGKARSCFNEHMKNNLLDFLNTLNKNSVDFTSFNFDEFNFSGLSSNDFVYCDPPYLITTGTYNDGKRGFTGWSETEERKLLKILDSLNEKKVSFALSNVLNHKGKENLILKNWIKENNYFISYISKNYANSNYHTIDRNKNSTVEVLITNYTPQSVAQENFVLKLV
;
A
#
# COMPACT_ATOMS: atom_id res chain seq x y z
N LYS A 1 0.73 23.43 -7.26
CA LYS A 1 0.74 23.93 -5.88
C LYS A 1 1.90 23.23 -5.17
N ASN A 2 2.78 23.98 -4.50
CA ASN A 2 3.81 23.34 -3.67
C ASN A 2 3.13 22.72 -2.45
N ILE A 3 3.33 21.42 -2.25
CA ILE A 3 2.79 20.69 -1.10
C ILE A 3 3.82 20.80 0.03
N GLU A 4 3.38 21.26 1.22
CA GLU A 4 4.21 21.29 2.41
C GLU A 4 4.32 19.87 2.98
N THR A 5 3.19 19.26 3.36
CA THR A 5 3.13 17.89 3.85
C THR A 5 2.19 17.06 2.98
N PHE A 6 2.68 15.94 2.47
CA PHE A 6 1.87 14.91 1.83
C PHE A 6 1.71 13.73 2.78
N VAL A 7 0.47 13.35 3.06
CA VAL A 7 0.14 12.18 3.89
C VAL A 7 -0.38 11.07 2.99
N ASP A 8 0.33 9.95 2.91
CA ASP A 8 -0.15 8.70 2.32
C ASP A 8 -0.75 7.87 3.46
N LEU A 9 -2.08 7.99 3.66
CA LEU A 9 -2.76 7.50 4.86
C LEU A 9 -2.89 5.98 4.93
N PHE A 10 -2.87 5.31 3.78
CA PHE A 10 -2.90 3.85 3.60
C PHE A 10 -1.75 3.47 2.65
N CYS A 11 -0.52 3.69 3.08
CA CYS A 11 0.61 3.71 2.16
C CYS A 11 0.91 2.36 1.50
N GLY A 12 0.58 1.23 2.15
CA GLY A 12 0.85 -0.09 1.60
C GLY A 12 2.26 -0.19 1.03
N GLY A 13 2.39 -0.35 -0.28
CA GLY A 13 3.68 -0.39 -1.00
C GLY A 13 4.35 0.97 -1.21
N CYS A 14 3.87 2.06 -0.64
CA CYS A 14 4.34 3.44 -0.81
C CYS A 14 4.32 3.95 -2.26
N ASN A 15 3.63 3.27 -3.16
CA ASN A 15 3.70 3.53 -4.61
C ASN A 15 3.23 4.93 -5.03
N VAL A 16 2.35 5.56 -4.26
CA VAL A 16 1.87 6.91 -4.53
C VAL A 16 2.78 7.94 -3.87
N GLY A 17 2.95 7.86 -2.56
CA GLY A 17 3.70 8.86 -1.81
C GLY A 17 5.16 9.00 -2.25
N ILE A 18 5.84 7.90 -2.61
CA ILE A 18 7.24 7.94 -3.05
C ILE A 18 7.45 8.73 -4.36
N ASN A 19 6.42 8.88 -5.17
CA ASN A 19 6.44 9.59 -6.45
C ASN A 19 5.93 11.04 -6.35
N VAL A 20 5.59 11.51 -5.16
CA VAL A 20 5.09 12.87 -4.95
C VAL A 20 6.22 13.84 -4.64
N THR A 21 6.12 15.06 -5.18
CA THR A 21 7.00 16.16 -4.79
C THR A 21 6.33 16.97 -3.68
N ALA A 22 6.86 16.85 -2.46
CA ALA A 22 6.44 17.62 -1.29
C ALA A 22 7.65 17.95 -0.43
N LYS A 23 7.53 18.91 0.50
CA LYS A 23 8.64 19.20 1.43
C LYS A 23 8.80 18.08 2.47
N LYS A 24 7.69 17.46 2.85
CA LYS A 24 7.65 16.33 3.78
C LYS A 24 6.61 15.32 3.31
N ILE A 25 6.95 14.03 3.42
CA ILE A 25 6.02 12.92 3.12
C ILE A 25 5.83 12.11 4.40
N ILE A 26 4.59 11.84 4.77
CA ILE A 26 4.25 10.95 5.88
C ILE A 26 3.59 9.71 5.29
N PHE A 27 4.24 8.57 5.45
CA PHE A 27 3.68 7.26 5.12
C PHE A 27 3.04 6.66 6.37
N ASN A 28 1.76 6.37 6.30
CA ASN A 28 1.02 5.72 7.37
C ASN A 28 0.39 4.41 6.89
N ASP A 29 0.51 3.38 7.69
CA ASP A 29 -0.21 2.12 7.49
C ASP A 29 -0.42 1.44 8.85
N ASN A 30 -1.56 0.78 9.05
CA ASN A 30 -1.81 0.08 10.31
C ASN A 30 -1.04 -1.25 10.43
N LEU A 31 -0.38 -1.72 9.37
CA LEU A 31 0.48 -2.88 9.39
C LEU A 31 1.87 -2.53 9.94
N THR A 32 2.02 -2.61 11.25
CA THR A 32 3.25 -2.23 11.98
C THR A 32 4.50 -2.87 11.39
N TYR A 33 4.46 -4.16 11.04
CA TYR A 33 5.61 -4.87 10.46
C TYR A 33 6.10 -4.28 9.13
N LEU A 34 5.17 -3.75 8.33
CA LEU A 34 5.50 -3.07 7.07
C LEU A 34 6.16 -1.72 7.34
N ILE A 35 5.62 -0.96 8.26
CA ILE A 35 6.19 0.33 8.68
C ILE A 35 7.57 0.16 9.33
N GLU A 36 7.77 -0.89 10.12
CA GLU A 36 9.09 -1.23 10.68
C GLU A 36 10.12 -1.56 9.57
N LEU A 37 9.69 -2.25 8.51
CA LEU A 37 10.54 -2.49 7.34
C LEU A 37 10.96 -1.18 6.68
N TYR A 38 10.04 -0.25 6.45
CA TYR A 38 10.36 1.04 5.81
C TYR A 38 11.24 1.92 6.70
N ARG A 39 10.99 1.96 7.99
CA ARG A 39 11.90 2.61 8.96
C ARG A 39 13.30 2.01 8.94
N LYS A 40 13.39 0.69 8.78
CA LYS A 40 14.68 0.01 8.66
C LYS A 40 15.39 0.37 7.36
N PHE A 41 14.67 0.48 6.24
CA PHE A 41 15.20 0.96 4.98
C PHE A 41 15.72 2.40 5.06
N ASP A 42 15.01 3.28 5.75
CA ASP A 42 15.41 4.68 5.95
C ASP A 42 16.63 4.83 6.88
N SER A 43 16.81 3.91 7.82
CA SER A 43 17.87 3.97 8.83
C SER A 43 19.22 3.36 8.41
N LEU A 44 19.28 2.61 7.32
CA LEU A 44 20.45 1.90 6.85
C LEU A 44 20.92 2.43 5.48
N ASN A 45 22.21 2.27 5.19
CA ASN A 45 22.67 2.50 3.83
C ASN A 45 22.30 1.33 2.90
N ILE A 46 22.33 1.60 1.59
CA ILE A 46 21.92 0.63 0.55
C ILE A 46 22.79 -0.64 0.60
N GLU A 47 24.07 -0.51 0.87
CA GLU A 47 24.99 -1.65 0.93
C GLU A 47 24.65 -2.59 2.09
N GLU A 48 24.33 -2.04 3.27
CA GLU A 48 23.92 -2.84 4.43
C GLU A 48 22.62 -3.63 4.15
N ILE A 49 21.66 -2.99 3.47
CA ILE A 49 20.39 -3.63 3.08
C ILE A 49 20.67 -4.78 2.09
N LEU A 50 21.43 -4.54 1.03
CA LEU A 50 21.76 -5.56 0.03
C LEU A 50 22.56 -6.71 0.64
N ASN A 51 23.56 -6.42 1.47
CA ASN A 51 24.35 -7.41 2.17
C ASN A 51 23.48 -8.31 3.08
N HIS A 52 22.50 -7.73 3.78
CA HIS A 52 21.57 -8.51 4.57
C HIS A 52 20.75 -9.48 3.69
N ILE A 53 20.20 -8.99 2.57
CA ILE A 53 19.43 -9.81 1.63
C ILE A 53 20.28 -10.96 1.10
N ASP A 54 21.50 -10.68 0.61
CA ASP A 54 22.42 -11.67 0.05
C ASP A 54 22.84 -12.70 1.11
N ASN A 55 23.12 -12.24 2.34
CA ASN A 55 23.43 -13.13 3.46
C ASN A 55 22.30 -14.10 3.78
N ARG A 56 21.03 -13.62 3.79
CA ARG A 56 19.88 -14.51 4.04
C ARG A 56 19.65 -15.49 2.88
N ILE A 57 19.82 -15.04 1.63
CA ILE A 57 19.73 -15.91 0.46
C ILE A 57 20.75 -17.04 0.55
N ASN A 58 22.01 -16.71 0.87
CA ASN A 58 23.06 -17.69 1.00
C ASN A 58 22.87 -18.61 2.22
N GLN A 59 22.55 -18.06 3.39
CA GLN A 59 22.36 -18.81 4.65
C GLN A 59 21.29 -19.89 4.53
N PHE A 60 20.17 -19.56 3.89
CA PHE A 60 19.02 -20.47 3.73
C PHE A 60 18.97 -21.14 2.35
N ASN A 61 20.01 -20.92 1.51
CA ASN A 61 20.06 -21.42 0.13
C ASN A 61 18.75 -21.15 -0.63
N LEU A 62 18.23 -19.90 -0.50
CA LEU A 62 16.94 -19.53 -1.07
C LEU A 62 17.01 -19.58 -2.61
N SER A 63 16.01 -20.21 -3.21
CA SER A 63 15.92 -20.34 -4.66
C SER A 63 14.45 -20.51 -5.08
N LEU A 64 14.21 -20.54 -6.39
CA LEU A 64 12.88 -20.81 -6.98
C LEU A 64 12.26 -22.14 -6.54
N THR A 65 13.06 -23.09 -6.06
CA THR A 65 12.64 -24.47 -5.76
C THR A 65 12.88 -24.88 -4.31
N ASN A 66 13.73 -24.17 -3.56
CA ASN A 66 14.06 -24.52 -2.17
C ASN A 66 12.97 -24.02 -1.20
N LYS A 67 11.92 -24.83 -1.04
CA LYS A 67 10.85 -24.58 -0.09
C LYS A 67 11.33 -24.66 1.36
N ASP A 68 12.24 -25.60 1.67
CA ASP A 68 12.67 -25.85 3.05
C ASP A 68 13.46 -24.65 3.59
N GLY A 69 14.40 -24.10 2.82
CA GLY A 69 15.10 -22.86 3.19
C GLY A 69 14.14 -21.67 3.41
N TYR A 70 13.13 -21.54 2.56
CA TYR A 70 12.08 -20.51 2.78
C TYR A 70 11.33 -20.72 4.11
N LEU A 71 10.98 -21.96 4.45
CA LEU A 71 10.28 -22.27 5.69
C LEU A 71 11.16 -22.04 6.92
N GLU A 72 12.46 -22.30 6.84
CA GLU A 72 13.44 -22.00 7.89
C GLU A 72 13.58 -20.51 8.11
N LEU A 73 13.76 -19.70 7.06
CA LEU A 73 13.77 -18.24 7.17
C LEU A 73 12.46 -17.72 7.75
N ARG A 74 11.30 -18.27 7.34
CA ARG A 74 10.00 -17.88 7.89
C ARG A 74 9.89 -18.18 9.38
N LYS A 75 10.43 -19.33 9.83
CA LYS A 75 10.47 -19.68 11.25
C LYS A 75 11.37 -18.71 12.03
N LEU A 76 12.53 -18.37 11.49
CA LEU A 76 13.43 -17.38 12.10
C LEU A 76 12.76 -16.02 12.21
N TYR A 77 12.19 -15.51 11.11
CA TYR A 77 11.45 -14.24 11.12
C TYR A 77 10.32 -14.24 12.16
N ASN A 78 9.57 -15.32 12.25
CA ASN A 78 8.46 -15.39 13.21
C ASN A 78 8.91 -15.36 14.67
N SER A 79 10.14 -15.82 14.98
CA SER A 79 10.73 -15.73 16.32
C SER A 79 11.41 -14.38 16.60
N GLU A 80 12.09 -13.79 15.62
CA GLU A 80 12.95 -12.60 15.84
C GLU A 80 12.34 -11.30 15.34
N LYS A 81 11.43 -11.37 14.37
CA LYS A 81 10.77 -10.23 13.72
C LYS A 81 11.76 -9.21 13.11
N ASN A 82 12.90 -9.66 12.60
CA ASN A 82 13.82 -8.77 11.90
C ASN A 82 13.13 -8.15 10.66
N PRO A 83 13.00 -6.81 10.56
CA PRO A 83 12.25 -6.20 9.48
C PRO A 83 12.79 -6.51 8.08
N LEU A 84 14.12 -6.61 7.89
CA LEU A 84 14.70 -6.92 6.58
C LEU A 84 14.39 -8.36 6.14
N ASP A 85 14.25 -9.31 7.08
CA ASP A 85 13.86 -10.69 6.78
C ASP A 85 12.42 -10.74 6.21
N LEU A 86 11.54 -9.79 6.58
CA LEU A 86 10.22 -9.68 5.98
C LEU A 86 10.32 -9.40 4.47
N PHE A 87 11.19 -8.49 4.05
CA PHE A 87 11.39 -8.21 2.63
C PHE A 87 11.87 -9.44 1.87
N VAL A 88 12.87 -10.16 2.42
CA VAL A 88 13.37 -11.40 1.81
C VAL A 88 12.25 -12.45 1.71
N LEU A 89 11.46 -12.64 2.77
CA LEU A 89 10.31 -13.54 2.74
C LEU A 89 9.28 -13.15 1.69
N VAL A 90 8.96 -11.88 1.57
CA VAL A 90 8.02 -11.39 0.53
C VAL A 90 8.56 -11.70 -0.85
N ALA A 91 9.87 -11.47 -1.11
CA ALA A 91 10.51 -11.75 -2.39
C ALA A 91 10.39 -13.23 -2.83
N TYR A 92 10.37 -14.17 -1.89
CA TYR A 92 10.24 -15.61 -2.17
C TYR A 92 8.84 -16.16 -1.92
N SER A 93 7.88 -15.33 -1.50
CA SER A 93 6.53 -15.77 -1.18
C SER A 93 5.61 -15.82 -2.41
N PHE A 94 4.50 -16.54 -2.27
CA PHE A 94 3.48 -16.65 -3.30
C PHE A 94 2.86 -15.29 -3.59
N ASN A 95 2.91 -14.85 -4.85
CA ASN A 95 2.43 -13.55 -5.34
C ASN A 95 3.00 -12.34 -4.58
N HIS A 96 4.15 -12.48 -3.91
CA HIS A 96 4.80 -11.41 -3.14
C HIS A 96 3.87 -10.74 -2.10
N GLN A 97 2.91 -11.49 -1.56
CA GLN A 97 1.93 -10.94 -0.61
C GLN A 97 2.47 -10.93 0.81
N ILE A 98 2.15 -9.87 1.54
CA ILE A 98 2.35 -9.79 2.99
C ILE A 98 1.10 -10.37 3.65
N ARG A 99 1.29 -11.47 4.40
CA ARG A 99 0.20 -12.14 5.07
C ARG A 99 0.63 -12.64 6.44
N PHE A 100 -0.15 -12.28 7.46
CA PHE A 100 0.03 -12.74 8.83
C PHE A 100 -1.19 -13.53 9.30
N ASN A 101 -0.98 -14.45 10.23
CA ASN A 101 -2.06 -15.15 10.92
C ASN A 101 -2.51 -14.38 12.18
N ASN A 102 -3.50 -14.92 12.88
CA ASN A 102 -4.04 -14.31 14.11
C ASN A 102 -3.03 -14.22 15.27
N SER A 103 -1.93 -14.96 15.19
CA SER A 103 -0.83 -14.92 16.17
C SER A 103 0.28 -13.97 15.72
N HIS A 104 0.04 -13.11 14.74
CA HIS A 104 1.01 -12.19 14.15
C HIS A 104 2.25 -12.90 13.55
N GLU A 105 2.09 -14.13 13.09
CA GLU A 105 3.13 -14.85 12.38
C GLU A 105 2.95 -14.69 10.87
N PHE A 106 4.02 -14.37 10.18
CA PHE A 106 4.05 -14.37 8.72
C PHE A 106 3.77 -15.78 8.20
N ASN A 107 2.72 -15.95 7.40
CA ASN A 107 2.23 -17.27 6.99
C ASN A 107 1.99 -17.40 5.48
N ASN A 108 2.50 -16.45 4.67
CA ASN A 108 2.34 -16.57 3.23
C ASN A 108 3.06 -17.84 2.72
N PRO A 109 2.45 -18.58 1.77
CA PRO A 109 3.09 -19.77 1.19
C PRO A 109 4.33 -19.41 0.36
N PHE A 110 5.22 -20.41 0.15
CA PHE A 110 6.34 -20.33 -0.77
C PHE A 110 5.88 -20.13 -2.22
N GLY A 111 6.50 -19.21 -2.93
CA GLY A 111 6.19 -18.86 -4.32
C GLY A 111 6.91 -19.75 -5.35
N LYS A 112 6.77 -21.09 -5.23
CA LYS A 112 7.44 -22.11 -6.05
C LYS A 112 7.51 -21.74 -7.53
N ALA A 113 8.72 -21.75 -8.10
CA ALA A 113 9.03 -21.53 -9.53
C ALA A 113 8.61 -20.16 -10.09
N ARG A 114 8.21 -19.20 -9.23
CA ARG A 114 7.71 -17.89 -9.66
C ARG A 114 8.34 -16.72 -8.93
N SER A 115 8.69 -16.89 -7.66
CA SER A 115 9.08 -15.79 -6.78
C SER A 115 10.51 -15.97 -6.30
N CYS A 116 11.35 -14.98 -6.57
CA CYS A 116 12.72 -14.89 -6.06
C CYS A 116 13.16 -13.41 -6.08
N PHE A 117 14.19 -13.09 -5.32
CA PHE A 117 14.87 -11.82 -5.44
C PHE A 117 15.72 -11.82 -6.72
N ASN A 118 15.17 -11.22 -7.78
CA ASN A 118 15.79 -11.16 -9.10
C ASN A 118 16.30 -9.74 -9.40
N GLU A 119 17.05 -9.57 -10.52
CA GLU A 119 17.60 -8.27 -10.91
C GLU A 119 16.54 -7.17 -11.07
N HIS A 120 15.35 -7.49 -11.55
CA HIS A 120 14.28 -6.52 -11.67
C HIS A 120 13.82 -6.03 -10.29
N MET A 121 13.62 -6.94 -9.34
CA MET A 121 13.25 -6.59 -7.96
C MET A 121 14.37 -5.82 -7.26
N LYS A 122 15.64 -6.19 -7.50
CA LYS A 122 16.80 -5.48 -7.00
C LYS A 122 16.84 -4.04 -7.51
N ASN A 123 16.64 -3.84 -8.81
CA ASN A 123 16.62 -2.51 -9.40
C ASN A 123 15.48 -1.66 -8.84
N ASN A 124 14.27 -2.22 -8.71
CA ASN A 124 13.14 -1.53 -8.09
C ASN A 124 13.44 -1.14 -6.64
N LEU A 125 14.07 -2.03 -5.87
CA LEU A 125 14.50 -1.72 -4.50
C LEU A 125 15.51 -0.57 -4.47
N LEU A 126 16.51 -0.60 -5.34
CA LEU A 126 17.51 0.47 -5.45
C LEU A 126 16.87 1.82 -5.80
N ASP A 127 15.96 1.84 -6.76
CA ASP A 127 15.24 3.05 -7.15
C ASP A 127 14.38 3.60 -6.01
N PHE A 128 13.72 2.72 -5.28
CA PHE A 128 12.94 3.08 -4.09
C PHE A 128 13.84 3.68 -3.01
N LEU A 129 14.93 3.02 -2.63
CA LEU A 129 15.85 3.48 -1.59
C LEU A 129 16.51 4.80 -1.97
N ASN A 130 16.94 4.96 -3.23
CA ASN A 130 17.50 6.20 -3.73
C ASN A 130 16.47 7.35 -3.69
N THR A 131 15.21 7.06 -3.95
CA THR A 131 14.16 8.08 -3.91
C THR A 131 13.79 8.40 -2.46
N LEU A 132 13.74 7.41 -1.59
CA LEU A 132 13.51 7.59 -0.15
C LEU A 132 14.57 8.53 0.45
N ASN A 133 15.83 8.28 0.19
CA ASN A 133 16.97 9.06 0.70
C ASN A 133 17.01 10.53 0.21
N LYS A 134 16.28 10.87 -0.84
CA LYS A 134 16.21 12.25 -1.37
C LYS A 134 15.07 13.06 -0.74
N ASN A 135 14.15 12.42 -0.06
CA ASN A 135 12.94 13.04 0.48
C ASN A 135 13.03 13.15 2.01
N SER A 136 12.34 14.14 2.57
CA SER A 136 12.07 14.17 4.01
C SER A 136 10.85 13.31 4.28
N VAL A 137 11.05 12.17 4.92
CA VAL A 137 10.00 11.16 5.16
C VAL A 137 9.80 10.88 6.64
N ASP A 138 8.56 10.60 7.01
CA ASP A 138 8.20 10.02 8.31
C ASP A 138 7.35 8.76 8.07
N PHE A 139 7.53 7.77 8.93
CA PHE A 139 6.74 6.54 8.91
C PHE A 139 5.94 6.40 10.19
N THR A 140 4.62 6.26 10.08
CA THR A 140 3.70 6.11 11.22
C THR A 140 2.87 4.84 11.08
N SER A 141 2.54 4.22 12.21
CA SER A 141 1.74 2.98 12.23
C SER A 141 0.49 3.18 13.08
N PHE A 142 -0.41 4.02 12.57
CA PHE A 142 -1.70 4.28 13.20
C PHE A 142 -2.82 3.70 12.38
N ASN A 143 -3.90 3.30 13.03
CA ASN A 143 -5.16 3.15 12.33
C ASN A 143 -5.57 4.51 11.74
N PHE A 144 -6.23 4.52 10.59
CA PHE A 144 -6.54 5.76 9.88
C PHE A 144 -7.35 6.76 10.70
N ASP A 145 -8.21 6.28 11.62
CA ASP A 145 -9.03 7.11 12.52
C ASP A 145 -8.30 7.55 13.80
N GLU A 146 -7.09 7.04 14.03
CA GLU A 146 -6.19 7.46 15.12
C GLU A 146 -5.09 8.43 14.64
N PHE A 147 -4.96 8.61 13.31
CA PHE A 147 -3.97 9.52 12.75
C PHE A 147 -4.30 10.97 13.13
N ASN A 148 -3.28 11.73 13.57
CA ASN A 148 -3.47 13.11 14.01
C ASN A 148 -3.42 14.11 12.84
N PHE A 149 -4.59 14.57 12.39
CA PHE A 149 -4.75 15.56 11.32
C PHE A 149 -4.73 17.02 11.83
N SER A 150 -4.47 17.28 13.13
CA SER A 150 -4.63 18.63 13.69
C SER A 150 -3.62 19.63 13.14
N GLY A 151 -2.42 19.18 12.79
CA GLY A 151 -1.34 20.02 12.26
C GLY A 151 -1.44 20.31 10.76
N LEU A 152 -2.42 19.73 10.04
CA LEU A 152 -2.56 19.92 8.61
C LEU A 152 -3.30 21.24 8.29
N SER A 153 -2.90 21.85 7.18
CA SER A 153 -3.38 23.13 6.67
C SER A 153 -3.72 23.08 5.19
N SER A 154 -4.16 24.20 4.62
CA SER A 154 -4.50 24.29 3.20
C SER A 154 -3.30 24.06 2.24
N ASN A 155 -2.07 24.00 2.72
CA ASN A 155 -0.88 23.70 1.93
C ASN A 155 -0.52 22.21 1.95
N ASP A 156 -1.25 21.43 2.72
CA ASP A 156 -1.01 20.00 2.86
C ASP A 156 -1.96 19.18 1.98
N PHE A 157 -1.65 17.90 1.85
CA PHE A 157 -2.41 16.98 1.01
C PHE A 157 -2.53 15.61 1.68
N VAL A 158 -3.72 15.02 1.64
CA VAL A 158 -3.96 13.66 2.14
C VAL A 158 -4.39 12.75 0.99
N TYR A 159 -3.66 11.66 0.77
CA TYR A 159 -4.04 10.59 -0.15
C TYR A 159 -4.57 9.39 0.64
N CYS A 160 -5.66 8.82 0.16
CA CYS A 160 -6.29 7.64 0.74
C CYS A 160 -6.55 6.58 -0.31
N ASP A 161 -6.03 5.37 -0.09
CA ASP A 161 -6.34 4.17 -0.87
C ASP A 161 -6.74 3.04 0.10
N PRO A 162 -7.91 3.17 0.76
CA PRO A 162 -8.38 2.19 1.74
C PRO A 162 -8.78 0.88 1.08
N PRO A 163 -8.98 -0.21 1.86
CA PRO A 163 -9.68 -1.39 1.36
C PRO A 163 -11.07 -1.00 0.82
N TYR A 164 -11.45 -1.49 -0.36
CA TYR A 164 -12.72 -1.07 -0.99
C TYR A 164 -13.90 -1.89 -0.45
N LEU A 165 -14.89 -1.23 0.11
CA LEU A 165 -16.05 -1.83 0.77
C LEU A 165 -16.72 -2.96 -0.02
N ILE A 166 -16.89 -2.77 -1.34
CA ILE A 166 -17.63 -3.72 -2.19
C ILE A 166 -16.74 -4.76 -2.87
N THR A 167 -15.40 -4.67 -2.71
CA THR A 167 -14.45 -5.64 -3.27
C THR A 167 -13.81 -6.52 -2.22
N THR A 168 -13.99 -6.23 -0.94
CA THR A 168 -13.39 -6.95 0.19
C THR A 168 -13.86 -8.41 0.25
N GLY A 169 -13.28 -9.25 -0.59
CA GLY A 169 -13.49 -10.69 -0.53
C GLY A 169 -12.23 -11.47 -0.18
N THR A 170 -11.05 -10.86 -0.15
CA THR A 170 -9.81 -11.61 -0.20
C THR A 170 -8.58 -10.99 0.47
N TYR A 171 -8.64 -9.83 1.09
CA TYR A 171 -7.58 -9.40 1.99
C TYR A 171 -7.72 -10.16 3.31
N ASN A 172 -7.19 -11.38 3.32
CA ASN A 172 -7.18 -12.25 4.50
C ASN A 172 -5.84 -12.05 5.22
N ASP A 173 -5.68 -10.89 5.79
CA ASP A 173 -4.54 -10.39 6.55
C ASP A 173 -4.61 -10.75 8.03
N GLY A 174 -5.22 -11.90 8.34
CA GLY A 174 -5.33 -12.41 9.70
C GLY A 174 -6.32 -11.61 10.56
N LYS A 175 -7.32 -12.26 11.09
CA LYS A 175 -8.47 -11.66 11.79
C LYS A 175 -8.16 -10.89 13.09
N ARG A 176 -6.91 -10.66 13.47
CA ARG A 176 -6.55 -9.93 14.69
C ARG A 176 -5.53 -8.84 14.39
N GLY A 177 -5.94 -7.62 14.64
CA GLY A 177 -5.20 -6.39 14.32
C GLY A 177 -5.75 -5.68 13.10
N PHE A 178 -6.41 -6.39 12.19
CA PHE A 178 -7.11 -5.83 11.05
C PHE A 178 -8.61 -6.03 11.24
N THR A 179 -9.28 -5.03 11.75
CA THR A 179 -10.73 -4.91 11.59
C THR A 179 -10.99 -4.86 10.10
N GLY A 180 -11.75 -5.84 9.57
CA GLY A 180 -12.11 -5.85 8.15
C GLY A 180 -12.78 -4.51 7.79
N TRP A 181 -12.59 -4.04 6.56
CA TRP A 181 -13.22 -2.82 6.08
C TRP A 181 -14.73 -3.02 5.94
N SER A 182 -15.51 -2.30 6.72
CA SER A 182 -16.96 -2.35 6.76
C SER A 182 -17.57 -0.98 6.46
N GLU A 183 -18.90 -0.91 6.43
CA GLU A 183 -19.60 0.37 6.31
C GLU A 183 -19.23 1.36 7.43
N THR A 184 -18.89 0.85 8.61
CA THR A 184 -18.48 1.69 9.75
C THR A 184 -17.16 2.40 9.45
N GLU A 185 -16.15 1.67 8.97
CA GLU A 185 -14.85 2.23 8.60
C GLU A 185 -14.98 3.17 7.40
N GLU A 186 -15.78 2.79 6.39
CA GLU A 186 -16.06 3.66 5.24
C GLU A 186 -16.64 5.00 5.71
N ARG A 187 -17.70 4.99 6.52
CA ARG A 187 -18.34 6.22 7.04
C ARG A 187 -17.40 7.05 7.93
N LYS A 188 -16.54 6.41 8.72
CA LYS A 188 -15.54 7.13 9.53
C LYS A 188 -14.54 7.87 8.64
N LEU A 189 -14.01 7.18 7.61
CA LEU A 189 -13.09 7.80 6.66
C LEU A 189 -13.72 8.99 5.94
N LEU A 190 -14.94 8.84 5.42
CA LEU A 190 -15.65 9.92 4.74
C LEU A 190 -15.85 11.14 5.66
N LYS A 191 -16.18 10.95 6.94
CA LYS A 191 -16.27 12.06 7.93
C LYS A 191 -14.92 12.75 8.16
N ILE A 192 -13.82 11.99 8.18
CA ILE A 192 -12.47 12.57 8.29
C ILE A 192 -12.20 13.44 7.07
N LEU A 193 -12.52 12.97 5.86
CA LEU A 193 -12.35 13.73 4.63
C LEU A 193 -13.20 15.01 4.60
N ASP A 194 -14.44 14.96 5.12
CA ASP A 194 -15.28 16.15 5.29
C ASP A 194 -14.62 17.16 6.23
N SER A 195 -14.09 16.72 7.37
CA SER A 195 -13.35 17.58 8.30
C SER A 195 -12.07 18.18 7.69
N LEU A 196 -11.37 17.45 6.84
CA LEU A 196 -10.23 17.96 6.08
C LEU A 196 -10.67 19.02 5.07
N ASN A 197 -11.80 18.81 4.39
CA ASN A 197 -12.38 19.78 3.47
C ASN A 197 -12.75 21.10 4.18
N GLU A 198 -13.37 21.03 5.36
CA GLU A 198 -13.67 22.20 6.20
C GLU A 198 -12.40 23.01 6.53
N LYS A 199 -11.29 22.33 6.80
CA LYS A 199 -9.96 22.93 7.03
C LYS A 199 -9.26 23.38 5.74
N LYS A 200 -9.86 23.17 4.56
CA LYS A 200 -9.28 23.44 3.24
C LYS A 200 -8.02 22.61 2.94
N VAL A 201 -7.82 21.50 3.61
CA VAL A 201 -6.80 20.52 3.27
C VAL A 201 -7.23 19.78 2.00
N SER A 202 -6.37 19.74 1.00
CA SER A 202 -6.66 19.00 -0.24
C SER A 202 -6.57 17.48 0.01
N PHE A 203 -7.50 16.72 -0.57
CA PHE A 203 -7.41 15.26 -0.52
C PHE A 203 -7.72 14.59 -1.86
N ALA A 204 -7.24 13.36 -2.01
CA ALA A 204 -7.66 12.44 -3.05
C ALA A 204 -7.96 11.06 -2.44
N LEU A 205 -9.13 10.51 -2.74
CA LEU A 205 -9.60 9.19 -2.31
C LEU A 205 -9.70 8.27 -3.52
N SER A 206 -8.89 7.21 -3.57
CA SER A 206 -9.09 6.09 -4.49
C SER A 206 -10.17 5.16 -3.94
N ASN A 207 -11.14 4.78 -4.76
CA ASN A 207 -12.19 3.85 -4.33
C ASN A 207 -12.93 3.24 -5.53
N VAL A 208 -13.91 2.35 -5.26
CA VAL A 208 -14.72 1.66 -6.26
C VAL A 208 -16.19 2.00 -6.08
N LEU A 209 -16.83 2.52 -7.15
CA LEU A 209 -18.26 2.82 -7.17
C LEU A 209 -19.12 1.58 -7.46
N ASN A 210 -18.65 0.69 -8.32
CA ASN A 210 -19.36 -0.51 -8.74
C ASN A 210 -18.39 -1.68 -8.89
N HIS A 211 -18.77 -2.86 -8.45
CA HIS A 211 -18.01 -4.10 -8.64
C HIS A 211 -18.93 -5.31 -8.75
N LYS A 212 -18.92 -6.02 -9.89
CA LYS A 212 -19.70 -7.25 -10.13
C LYS A 212 -21.17 -7.12 -9.71
N GLY A 213 -21.83 -6.04 -10.11
CA GLY A 213 -23.23 -5.77 -9.80
C GLY A 213 -23.51 -5.21 -8.39
N LYS A 214 -22.50 -5.07 -7.54
CA LYS A 214 -22.62 -4.36 -6.26
C LYS A 214 -22.29 -2.89 -6.43
N GLU A 215 -23.01 -2.03 -5.73
CA GLU A 215 -22.80 -0.59 -5.73
C GLU A 215 -22.41 -0.08 -4.34
N ASN A 216 -21.45 0.83 -4.28
CA ASN A 216 -21.13 1.56 -3.06
C ASN A 216 -22.03 2.80 -2.94
N LEU A 217 -23.26 2.58 -2.44
CA LEU A 217 -24.25 3.66 -2.29
C LEU A 217 -23.82 4.70 -1.26
N ILE A 218 -23.08 4.30 -0.23
CA ILE A 218 -22.56 5.22 0.79
C ILE A 218 -21.66 6.25 0.11
N LEU A 219 -20.68 5.77 -0.68
CA LEU A 219 -19.74 6.61 -1.39
C LEU A 219 -20.43 7.51 -2.43
N LYS A 220 -21.36 6.94 -3.22
CA LYS A 220 -22.11 7.70 -4.25
C LYS A 220 -22.92 8.85 -3.65
N ASN A 221 -23.61 8.62 -2.55
CA ASN A 221 -24.41 9.65 -1.86
C ASN A 221 -23.50 10.73 -1.28
N TRP A 222 -22.40 10.33 -0.60
CA TRP A 222 -21.45 11.26 -0.02
C TRP A 222 -20.83 12.21 -1.06
N ILE A 223 -20.42 11.68 -2.23
CA ILE A 223 -19.87 12.48 -3.33
C ILE A 223 -20.88 13.52 -3.79
N LYS A 224 -22.15 13.10 -3.97
CA LYS A 224 -23.23 13.96 -4.44
C LYS A 224 -23.58 15.07 -3.42
N GLU A 225 -23.67 14.72 -2.14
CA GLU A 225 -24.02 15.64 -1.06
C GLU A 225 -22.97 16.75 -0.88
N ASN A 226 -21.69 16.41 -1.08
CA ASN A 226 -20.57 17.35 -0.92
C ASN A 226 -20.10 18.00 -2.23
N ASN A 227 -20.67 17.63 -3.38
CA ASN A 227 -20.26 18.10 -4.71
C ASN A 227 -18.76 17.86 -5.01
N TYR A 228 -18.20 16.72 -4.56
CA TYR A 228 -16.82 16.36 -4.84
C TYR A 228 -16.60 15.94 -6.30
N PHE A 229 -15.39 16.15 -6.81
CA PHE A 229 -15.02 15.83 -8.19
C PHE A 229 -14.68 14.34 -8.31
N ILE A 230 -15.09 13.74 -9.43
CA ILE A 230 -14.82 12.34 -9.76
C ILE A 230 -13.96 12.27 -11.01
N SER A 231 -12.85 11.55 -10.93
CA SER A 231 -12.06 11.12 -12.09
C SER A 231 -12.18 9.60 -12.21
N TYR A 232 -12.64 9.12 -13.38
CA TYR A 232 -12.75 7.69 -13.65
C TYR A 232 -11.40 7.13 -14.06
N ILE A 233 -10.97 6.05 -13.39
CA ILE A 233 -9.69 5.38 -13.67
C ILE A 233 -9.96 4.21 -14.60
N SER A 234 -9.53 4.32 -15.86
CA SER A 234 -9.62 3.21 -16.82
C SER A 234 -8.43 2.26 -16.61
N LYS A 235 -8.62 1.17 -15.85
CA LYS A 235 -7.61 0.12 -15.74
C LYS A 235 -7.99 -1.12 -16.54
N ASN A 236 -7.01 -1.65 -17.28
CA ASN A 236 -7.10 -2.95 -17.92
C ASN A 236 -6.66 -4.03 -16.91
N TYR A 237 -7.58 -4.52 -16.05
CA TYR A 237 -7.31 -5.59 -15.06
C TYR A 237 -7.14 -6.99 -15.69
N ALA A 238 -6.64 -7.09 -16.92
CA ALA A 238 -6.53 -8.36 -17.61
C ALA A 238 -5.63 -9.40 -16.91
N ASN A 239 -4.78 -8.98 -15.95
CA ASN A 239 -3.71 -9.82 -15.39
C ASN A 239 -3.79 -10.15 -13.90
N SER A 240 -4.78 -9.66 -13.14
CA SER A 240 -4.70 -9.77 -11.67
C SER A 240 -5.39 -11.00 -11.03
N ASN A 241 -6.17 -11.82 -11.77
CA ASN A 241 -6.81 -13.02 -11.22
C ASN A 241 -6.73 -14.21 -12.16
N TYR A 242 -5.89 -15.18 -11.81
CA TYR A 242 -5.63 -16.43 -12.59
C TYR A 242 -6.80 -17.44 -12.59
N HIS A 243 -7.88 -17.22 -11.82
CA HIS A 243 -8.94 -18.23 -11.60
C HIS A 243 -10.38 -17.77 -11.82
N THR A 244 -10.64 -16.64 -12.47
CA THR A 244 -12.03 -16.26 -12.80
C THR A 244 -12.34 -16.53 -14.25
N ILE A 245 -13.31 -17.44 -14.48
CA ILE A 245 -13.77 -17.89 -15.79
C ILE A 245 -14.61 -16.81 -16.50
N ASP A 246 -15.20 -15.86 -15.78
CA ASP A 246 -15.99 -14.74 -16.33
C ASP A 246 -15.25 -13.41 -16.23
N ARG A 247 -14.55 -13.05 -17.30
CA ARG A 247 -13.84 -11.78 -17.46
C ARG A 247 -14.71 -10.72 -18.10
N ASN A 248 -15.75 -10.29 -17.40
CA ASN A 248 -16.51 -9.11 -17.85
C ASN A 248 -15.69 -7.85 -17.53
N LYS A 249 -15.02 -7.27 -18.55
CA LYS A 249 -14.13 -6.10 -18.43
C LYS A 249 -14.81 -4.85 -17.86
N ASN A 250 -16.15 -4.81 -17.83
CA ASN A 250 -16.95 -3.68 -17.38
C ASN A 250 -17.49 -3.85 -15.95
N SER A 251 -16.99 -4.83 -15.18
CA SER A 251 -17.57 -5.16 -13.89
C SER A 251 -17.07 -4.32 -12.71
N THR A 252 -16.01 -3.51 -12.88
CA THR A 252 -15.44 -2.67 -11.81
C THR A 252 -15.28 -1.25 -12.29
N VAL A 253 -15.79 -0.29 -11.51
CA VAL A 253 -15.66 1.15 -11.78
C VAL A 253 -14.82 1.76 -10.67
N GLU A 254 -13.53 1.94 -10.94
CA GLU A 254 -12.60 2.65 -10.06
C GLU A 254 -12.63 4.15 -10.32
N VAL A 255 -12.49 4.91 -9.25
CA VAL A 255 -12.53 6.36 -9.28
C VAL A 255 -11.50 6.97 -8.33
N LEU A 256 -11.04 8.16 -8.69
CA LEU A 256 -10.35 9.07 -7.79
C LEU A 256 -11.29 10.23 -7.47
N ILE A 257 -11.56 10.44 -6.19
CA ILE A 257 -12.45 11.48 -5.69
C ILE A 257 -11.61 12.56 -5.03
N THR A 258 -11.86 13.83 -5.38
CA THR A 258 -11.09 14.97 -4.86
C THR A 258 -12.00 16.10 -4.43
N ASN A 259 -11.56 16.91 -3.46
CA ASN A 259 -12.23 18.15 -3.05
C ASN A 259 -11.73 19.38 -3.81
N TYR A 260 -11.00 19.19 -4.88
CA TYR A 260 -10.52 20.24 -5.79
C TYR A 260 -10.71 19.80 -7.24
N THR A 261 -10.78 20.75 -8.17
CA THR A 261 -10.86 20.45 -9.61
C THR A 261 -9.52 19.86 -10.09
N PRO A 262 -9.46 18.59 -10.51
CA PRO A 262 -8.25 18.02 -11.07
C PRO A 262 -7.85 18.74 -12.36
N GLN A 263 -6.58 19.10 -12.50
CA GLN A 263 -6.05 19.54 -13.78
C GLN A 263 -5.77 18.30 -14.64
N SER A 264 -6.13 18.33 -15.92
CA SER A 264 -5.75 17.27 -16.86
C SER A 264 -4.25 17.32 -17.06
N VAL A 265 -3.52 16.38 -16.49
CA VAL A 265 -2.09 16.20 -16.73
C VAL A 265 -1.93 15.27 -17.93
N ALA A 266 -1.10 15.66 -18.92
CA ALA A 266 -0.65 14.77 -19.96
C ALA A 266 -0.02 13.52 -19.32
N GLN A 267 -0.31 12.33 -19.87
CA GLN A 267 0.20 11.05 -19.36
C GLN A 267 1.73 11.05 -19.38
N GLU A 268 2.34 11.36 -18.25
CA GLU A 268 3.74 11.01 -18.00
C GLU A 268 3.78 9.58 -17.45
N ASN A 269 4.67 8.76 -18.03
CA ASN A 269 4.85 7.36 -17.65
C ASN A 269 5.44 7.28 -16.24
N PHE A 270 4.63 6.97 -15.24
CA PHE A 270 5.10 6.65 -13.90
C PHE A 270 5.57 5.20 -13.87
N VAL A 271 6.84 5.00 -13.57
CA VAL A 271 7.46 3.67 -13.42
C VAL A 271 8.09 3.58 -12.04
N LEU A 272 7.31 3.15 -11.05
CA LEU A 272 7.88 2.57 -9.82
C LEU A 272 6.82 1.68 -9.17
N LYS A 273 6.99 0.35 -9.33
CA LYS A 273 6.29 -0.65 -8.52
C LYS A 273 7.35 -1.39 -7.73
N LEU A 274 7.26 -1.38 -6.40
CA LEU A 274 8.20 -2.07 -5.53
C LEU A 274 8.01 -3.59 -5.57
N VAL A 275 6.82 -4.07 -5.90
CA VAL A 275 6.47 -5.51 -6.00
C VAL A 275 5.47 -5.73 -7.13
#